data_f5f382be0f2424355436654f0e1d5572
#
_entry.id   f5f382be0f2424355436654f0e1d5572
#
_cell.length_a   1.000
_cell.length_b   1.000
_cell.length_c   1.000
_cell.angle_alpha   90.00
_cell.angle_beta   90.00
_cell.angle_gamma   90.00
#
_symmetry.space_group_name_H-M   'P 1'
#
loop_
_entity.id
_entity.type
_entity.pdbx_description
1 polymer ?
#
loop_
_entity_poly.entity_id
_entity_poly.type
_entity_poly.pdbx_seq_one_letter_code
_entity_poly.pdbx_strand_id
1 'polypeptide(L)'
;DIETARNTEKDDMLNLIRSRFESGSSTLSLLKELYPDNIVYVNRSGNYVFADINPKLAASEYDKSAFARNDKGLMTYSGTNAKTYTGIDLSKHNSDVDFAKVKAAGVDFAMIRCGYRAYGSGLLVEDTSFNTYTTNAIKNNIDVGVYFYSQALNKEEAIEEANYVLTLVKPYNITYPIAIDVEAIENDSFRQENLSASELTDVIIAFCDTIKAAGYTPLIYSNLLYFMDNVELERLEGYDKWFAGYQTASPYYPYKYAMWQYTSTGSINGVSGN
;
A
#
# COMPACT_ATOMS: atom_id res chain seq x y z
N ASP A 1 -17.18 -5.68 -45.03
CA ASP A 1 -18.19 -6.68 -44.68
C ASP A 1 -18.05 -6.99 -43.18
N ILE A 2 -19.18 -7.13 -42.46
CA ILE A 2 -19.21 -7.38 -41.01
C ILE A 2 -18.51 -8.68 -40.63
N GLU A 3 -18.63 -9.71 -41.45
CA GLU A 3 -17.99 -11.00 -41.23
C GLU A 3 -16.47 -10.93 -41.36
N THR A 4 -15.98 -10.14 -42.30
CA THR A 4 -14.54 -9.90 -42.47
C THR A 4 -13.99 -9.12 -41.26
N ALA A 5 -14.67 -8.06 -40.80
CA ALA A 5 -14.27 -7.30 -39.63
C ALA A 5 -14.21 -8.19 -38.37
N ARG A 6 -15.23 -9.04 -38.19
CA ARG A 6 -15.31 -10.00 -37.07
C ARG A 6 -14.18 -11.02 -37.06
N ASN A 7 -13.81 -11.53 -38.23
CA ASN A 7 -12.70 -12.47 -38.35
C ASN A 7 -11.35 -11.77 -38.09
N THR A 8 -11.17 -10.53 -38.56
CA THR A 8 -9.96 -9.75 -38.27
C THR A 8 -9.80 -9.49 -36.79
N GLU A 9 -10.85 -9.02 -36.11
CA GLU A 9 -10.83 -8.77 -34.65
C GLU A 9 -10.50 -10.07 -33.87
N LYS A 10 -11.07 -11.19 -34.27
CA LYS A 10 -10.78 -12.50 -33.65
C LYS A 10 -9.33 -12.91 -33.86
N ASP A 11 -8.79 -12.76 -35.07
CA ASP A 11 -7.42 -13.11 -35.39
C ASP A 11 -6.43 -12.19 -34.67
N ASP A 12 -6.73 -10.92 -34.54
CA ASP A 12 -5.93 -9.94 -33.78
C ASP A 12 -5.90 -10.31 -32.28
N MET A 13 -7.05 -10.65 -31.69
CA MET A 13 -7.12 -11.12 -30.31
C MET A 13 -6.32 -12.41 -30.08
N LEU A 14 -6.45 -13.40 -30.97
CA LEU A 14 -5.69 -14.64 -30.86
C LEU A 14 -4.18 -14.43 -31.02
N ASN A 15 -3.77 -13.52 -31.89
CA ASN A 15 -2.38 -13.12 -32.05
C ASN A 15 -1.85 -12.40 -30.81
N LEU A 16 -2.64 -11.49 -30.21
CA LEU A 16 -2.29 -10.83 -28.95
C LEU A 16 -2.09 -11.87 -27.85
N ILE A 17 -3.04 -12.78 -27.64
CA ILE A 17 -2.97 -13.82 -26.62
C ILE A 17 -1.69 -14.66 -26.81
N ARG A 18 -1.42 -15.12 -28.04
CA ARG A 18 -0.23 -15.90 -28.36
C ARG A 18 1.04 -15.12 -28.03
N SER A 19 1.17 -13.89 -28.54
CA SER A 19 2.37 -13.07 -28.34
C SER A 19 2.65 -12.80 -26.86
N ARG A 20 1.60 -12.59 -26.03
CA ARG A 20 1.75 -12.38 -24.59
C ARG A 20 2.26 -13.63 -23.88
N PHE A 21 1.74 -14.82 -24.21
CA PHE A 21 2.25 -16.07 -23.64
C PHE A 21 3.66 -16.41 -24.12
N GLU A 22 3.97 -16.18 -25.39
CA GLU A 22 5.33 -16.33 -25.92
C GLU A 22 6.34 -15.39 -25.25
N SER A 23 5.91 -14.20 -24.84
CA SER A 23 6.73 -13.24 -24.06
C SER A 23 6.80 -13.54 -22.57
N GLY A 24 6.15 -14.61 -22.09
CA GLY A 24 6.15 -15.02 -20.68
C GLY A 24 5.17 -14.25 -19.78
N SER A 25 4.18 -13.56 -20.38
CA SER A 25 3.15 -12.88 -19.59
C SER A 25 2.28 -13.89 -18.82
N SER A 26 1.93 -13.56 -17.57
CA SER A 26 0.98 -14.36 -16.79
C SER A 26 -0.45 -14.19 -17.33
N THR A 27 -1.30 -15.20 -17.07
CA THR A 27 -2.74 -15.12 -17.39
C THR A 27 -3.38 -13.87 -16.76
N LEU A 28 -3.04 -13.54 -15.51
CA LEU A 28 -3.57 -12.36 -14.84
C LEU A 28 -3.17 -11.07 -15.56
N SER A 29 -1.91 -10.96 -16.02
CA SER A 29 -1.44 -9.78 -16.76
C SER A 29 -2.18 -9.62 -18.08
N LEU A 30 -2.41 -10.72 -18.80
CA LEU A 30 -3.18 -10.72 -20.04
C LEU A 30 -4.64 -10.30 -19.80
N LEU A 31 -5.28 -10.86 -18.77
CA LEU A 31 -6.67 -10.49 -18.42
C LEU A 31 -6.81 -9.02 -18.06
N LYS A 32 -5.84 -8.46 -17.33
CA LYS A 32 -5.81 -7.01 -17.02
C LYS A 32 -5.72 -6.14 -18.28
N GLU A 33 -5.04 -6.60 -19.31
CA GLU A 33 -4.92 -5.90 -20.59
C GLU A 33 -6.22 -6.02 -21.41
N LEU A 34 -6.85 -7.20 -21.41
CA LEU A 34 -8.08 -7.46 -22.17
C LEU A 34 -9.33 -6.82 -21.57
N TYR A 35 -9.30 -6.52 -20.27
CA TYR A 35 -10.43 -5.92 -19.54
C TYR A 35 -10.01 -4.60 -18.90
N PRO A 36 -9.72 -3.56 -19.70
CA PRO A 36 -9.21 -2.26 -19.18
C PRO A 36 -10.23 -1.50 -18.34
N ASP A 37 -11.52 -1.79 -18.51
CA ASP A 37 -12.63 -1.17 -17.78
C ASP A 37 -12.97 -1.89 -16.49
N ASN A 38 -12.25 -2.98 -16.17
CA ASN A 38 -12.43 -3.75 -14.95
C ASN A 38 -11.16 -3.76 -14.10
N ILE A 39 -11.36 -3.97 -12.80
CA ILE A 39 -10.28 -4.34 -11.89
C ILE A 39 -10.20 -5.86 -11.87
N VAL A 40 -9.17 -6.42 -12.49
CA VAL A 40 -8.98 -7.88 -12.56
C VAL A 40 -7.97 -8.31 -11.51
N TYR A 41 -8.37 -9.23 -10.63
CA TYR A 41 -7.49 -9.78 -9.59
C TYR A 41 -7.86 -11.23 -9.30
N VAL A 42 -7.02 -11.91 -8.51
CA VAL A 42 -7.29 -13.26 -8.01
C VAL A 42 -7.66 -13.15 -6.54
N ASN A 43 -8.85 -13.61 -6.17
CA ASN A 43 -9.32 -13.60 -4.78
C ASN A 43 -8.63 -14.70 -3.94
N ARG A 44 -8.89 -14.71 -2.62
CA ARG A 44 -8.29 -15.69 -1.68
C ARG A 44 -8.63 -17.16 -2.01
N SER A 45 -9.73 -17.41 -2.71
CA SER A 45 -10.11 -18.75 -3.18
C SER A 45 -9.42 -19.16 -4.49
N GLY A 46 -8.55 -18.33 -5.06
CA GLY A 46 -7.84 -18.57 -6.30
C GLY A 46 -8.67 -18.30 -7.57
N ASN A 47 -9.84 -17.67 -7.44
CA ASN A 47 -10.69 -17.35 -8.58
C ASN A 47 -10.34 -15.98 -9.17
N TYR A 48 -10.39 -15.89 -10.51
CA TYR A 48 -10.32 -14.58 -11.18
C TYR A 48 -11.60 -13.80 -10.97
N VAL A 49 -11.46 -12.55 -10.55
CA VAL A 49 -12.56 -11.60 -10.33
C VAL A 49 -12.41 -10.46 -11.32
N PHE A 50 -13.51 -10.05 -11.93
CA PHE A 50 -13.62 -8.91 -12.84
C PHE A 50 -14.58 -7.92 -12.19
N ALA A 51 -14.04 -7.05 -11.35
CA ALA A 51 -14.85 -6.07 -10.64
C ALA A 51 -15.00 -4.80 -11.49
N ASP A 52 -16.20 -4.24 -11.53
CA ASP A 52 -16.44 -2.96 -12.17
C ASP A 52 -15.73 -1.84 -11.42
N ILE A 53 -15.19 -0.86 -12.15
CA ILE A 53 -14.64 0.35 -11.53
C ILE A 53 -15.81 1.16 -10.96
N ASN A 54 -15.80 1.39 -9.64
CA ASN A 54 -16.86 2.13 -8.97
C ASN A 54 -16.79 3.64 -9.30
N PRO A 55 -17.75 4.20 -10.04
CA PRO A 55 -17.72 5.59 -10.47
C PRO A 55 -17.98 6.61 -9.35
N LYS A 56 -18.37 6.16 -8.15
CA LYS A 56 -18.55 7.02 -6.98
C LYS A 56 -17.23 7.34 -6.28
N LEU A 57 -16.20 6.56 -6.50
CA LEU A 57 -14.88 6.77 -5.92
C LEU A 57 -14.04 7.70 -6.81
N ALA A 58 -13.29 8.60 -6.18
CA ALA A 58 -12.39 9.47 -6.90
C ALA A 58 -11.33 8.66 -7.65
N ALA A 59 -11.22 8.87 -8.96
CA ALA A 59 -10.23 8.20 -9.79
C ALA A 59 -8.82 8.71 -9.51
N SER A 60 -7.83 7.86 -9.76
CA SER A 60 -6.43 8.29 -9.79
C SER A 60 -6.21 9.25 -10.96
N GLU A 61 -5.57 10.38 -10.67
CA GLU A 61 -5.24 11.42 -11.68
C GLU A 61 -3.82 11.24 -12.24
N TYR A 62 -3.09 10.21 -11.82
CA TYR A 62 -1.73 9.98 -12.30
C TYR A 62 -1.72 9.35 -13.68
N ASP A 63 -0.92 9.93 -14.58
CA ASP A 63 -0.63 9.33 -15.88
C ASP A 63 0.26 8.10 -15.69
N LYS A 64 -0.26 6.93 -16.01
CA LYS A 64 0.47 5.66 -15.85
C LYS A 64 1.74 5.61 -16.71
N SER A 65 1.78 6.33 -17.84
CA SER A 65 2.95 6.37 -18.74
C SER A 65 4.08 7.25 -18.20
N ALA A 66 3.79 8.13 -17.22
CA ALA A 66 4.77 9.01 -16.59
C ALA A 66 5.59 8.35 -15.47
N PHE A 67 5.29 7.11 -15.12
CA PHE A 67 6.08 6.34 -14.15
C PHE A 67 7.27 5.66 -14.85
N ALA A 68 8.46 5.80 -14.29
CA ALA A 68 9.67 5.16 -14.79
C ALA A 68 10.66 4.90 -13.65
N ARG A 69 11.52 3.90 -13.82
CA ARG A 69 12.65 3.70 -12.91
C ARG A 69 13.83 4.57 -13.37
N ASN A 70 14.45 5.25 -12.41
CA ASN A 70 15.68 6.01 -12.66
C ASN A 70 16.91 5.07 -12.68
N ASP A 71 18.09 5.64 -12.91
CA ASP A 71 19.36 4.91 -12.97
C ASP A 71 19.73 4.17 -11.65
N LYS A 72 19.09 4.54 -10.53
CA LYS A 72 19.24 3.89 -9.24
C LYS A 72 18.18 2.80 -9.01
N GLY A 73 17.30 2.55 -9.99
CA GLY A 73 16.21 1.60 -9.87
C GLY A 73 15.00 2.09 -9.06
N LEU A 74 15.02 3.34 -8.59
CA LEU A 74 13.91 3.93 -7.84
C LEU A 74 12.81 4.38 -8.80
N MET A 75 11.56 4.16 -8.42
CA MET A 75 10.41 4.62 -9.19
C MET A 75 10.29 6.15 -9.10
N THR A 76 10.11 6.79 -10.23
CA THR A 76 9.89 8.23 -10.36
C THR A 76 8.63 8.50 -11.18
N TYR A 77 8.09 9.70 -11.03
CA TYR A 77 6.94 10.18 -11.77
C TYR A 77 7.27 11.52 -12.43
N SER A 78 7.13 11.61 -13.74
CA SER A 78 7.45 12.79 -14.54
C SER A 78 6.24 13.64 -14.92
N GLY A 79 5.03 13.26 -14.48
CA GLY A 79 3.82 14.06 -14.70
C GLY A 79 3.88 15.41 -13.97
N THR A 80 3.18 16.41 -14.52
CA THR A 80 3.22 17.79 -14.00
C THR A 80 2.16 18.06 -12.92
N ASN A 81 1.24 17.12 -12.71
CA ASN A 81 0.11 17.25 -11.77
C ASN A 81 0.45 16.88 -10.34
N ALA A 82 1.63 16.32 -10.07
CA ALA A 82 2.09 15.98 -8.74
C ALA A 82 3.61 16.09 -8.60
N LYS A 83 4.05 16.46 -7.40
CA LYS A 83 5.43 16.28 -6.95
C LYS A 83 5.53 15.00 -6.18
N THR A 84 6.52 14.16 -6.49
CA THR A 84 6.74 12.87 -5.84
C THR A 84 7.98 12.90 -4.97
N TYR A 85 7.95 12.04 -3.95
CA TYR A 85 9.02 11.84 -2.99
C TYR A 85 9.32 10.35 -2.89
N THR A 86 10.58 10.00 -2.69
CA THR A 86 11.01 8.61 -2.51
C THR A 86 11.06 8.28 -1.03
N GLY A 87 10.34 7.24 -0.64
CA GLY A 87 10.32 6.73 0.73
C GLY A 87 10.76 5.29 0.85
N ILE A 88 11.04 4.90 2.09
CA ILE A 88 11.23 3.51 2.50
C ILE A 88 10.31 3.21 3.67
N ASP A 89 9.93 1.97 3.85
CA ASP A 89 9.28 1.51 5.08
C ASP A 89 10.21 0.55 5.84
N LEU A 90 10.20 0.68 7.16
CA LEU A 90 11.13 0.00 8.05
C LEU A 90 10.43 -0.56 9.29
N SER A 91 10.94 -1.69 9.76
CA SER A 91 10.52 -2.31 11.01
C SER A 91 11.68 -3.07 11.66
N LYS A 92 11.43 -3.71 12.80
CA LYS A 92 12.41 -4.60 13.46
C LYS A 92 12.96 -5.74 12.58
N HIS A 93 12.31 -6.01 11.44
CA HIS A 93 12.77 -7.04 10.50
C HIS A 93 13.92 -6.58 9.61
N ASN A 94 14.13 -5.27 9.53
CA ASN A 94 15.35 -4.71 8.94
C ASN A 94 16.46 -4.74 10.01
N SER A 95 17.65 -5.12 9.62
CA SER A 95 18.81 -5.06 10.51
C SER A 95 19.35 -3.62 10.63
N ASP A 96 20.61 -3.44 10.90
CA ASP A 96 21.21 -2.11 11.04
C ASP A 96 20.92 -1.20 9.85
N VAL A 97 20.44 0.02 10.14
CA VAL A 97 20.12 1.05 9.14
C VAL A 97 21.05 2.25 9.33
N ASP A 98 21.84 2.53 8.30
CA ASP A 98 22.70 3.73 8.22
C ASP A 98 21.92 4.86 7.51
N PHE A 99 21.22 5.68 8.28
CA PHE A 99 20.37 6.76 7.75
C PHE A 99 21.14 7.83 7.00
N ALA A 100 22.44 8.01 7.24
CA ALA A 100 23.27 8.93 6.46
C ALA A 100 23.41 8.41 5.01
N LYS A 101 23.67 7.11 4.85
CA LYS A 101 23.71 6.46 3.53
C LYS A 101 22.33 6.43 2.86
N VAL A 102 21.29 6.16 3.62
CA VAL A 102 19.89 6.20 3.13
C VAL A 102 19.55 7.59 2.57
N LYS A 103 19.90 8.66 3.28
CA LYS A 103 19.71 10.03 2.79
C LYS A 103 20.53 10.31 1.53
N ALA A 104 21.79 9.90 1.50
CA ALA A 104 22.67 10.04 0.33
C ALA A 104 22.19 9.23 -0.89
N ALA A 105 21.44 8.14 -0.67
CA ALA A 105 20.81 7.37 -1.74
C ALA A 105 19.63 8.09 -2.41
N GLY A 106 19.12 9.17 -1.80
CA GLY A 106 18.04 9.99 -2.34
C GLY A 106 16.67 9.69 -1.72
N VAL A 107 16.64 9.10 -0.53
CA VAL A 107 15.41 8.88 0.23
C VAL A 107 15.00 10.19 0.92
N ASP A 108 13.74 10.57 0.73
CA ASP A 108 13.16 11.78 1.30
C ASP A 108 12.51 11.50 2.65
N PHE A 109 11.78 10.40 2.79
CA PHE A 109 11.03 10.04 3.99
C PHE A 109 11.12 8.55 4.34
N ALA A 110 10.78 8.21 5.58
CA ALA A 110 10.66 6.85 6.06
C ALA A 110 9.32 6.64 6.77
N MET A 111 8.62 5.57 6.43
CA MET A 111 7.48 5.04 7.18
C MET A 111 7.99 3.98 8.15
N ILE A 112 7.97 4.26 9.45
CA ILE A 112 8.58 3.40 10.47
C ILE A 112 7.49 2.71 11.27
N ARG A 113 7.55 1.37 11.38
CA ARG A 113 6.60 0.66 12.23
C ARG A 113 6.79 1.08 13.68
N CYS A 114 5.78 1.72 14.25
CA CYS A 114 5.82 2.11 15.66
C CYS A 114 5.40 0.95 16.59
N GLY A 115 4.56 0.05 16.10
CA GLY A 115 4.09 -1.08 16.88
C GLY A 115 3.10 -1.94 16.13
N TYR A 116 2.52 -2.88 16.84
CA TYR A 116 1.52 -3.80 16.30
C TYR A 116 0.65 -4.36 17.43
N ARG A 117 -0.56 -4.80 17.09
CA ARG A 117 -1.33 -5.69 17.97
C ARG A 117 -0.99 -7.13 17.62
N ALA A 118 -0.55 -7.89 18.61
CA ALA A 118 -0.18 -9.29 18.42
C ALA A 118 -1.40 -10.13 18.01
N TYR A 119 -1.33 -10.83 16.90
CA TYR A 119 -2.44 -11.60 16.33
C TYR A 119 -2.88 -12.79 17.20
N GLY A 120 -1.99 -13.35 18.02
CA GLY A 120 -2.32 -14.43 18.94
C GLY A 120 -2.86 -13.94 20.29
N SER A 121 -2.19 -12.96 20.93
CA SER A 121 -2.53 -12.51 22.29
C SER A 121 -3.42 -11.27 22.35
N GLY A 122 -3.49 -10.48 21.26
CA GLY A 122 -4.18 -9.20 21.22
C GLY A 122 -3.46 -8.07 21.99
N LEU A 123 -2.26 -8.30 22.50
CA LEU A 123 -1.48 -7.29 23.21
C LEU A 123 -0.91 -6.24 22.26
N LEU A 124 -0.89 -4.99 22.70
CA LEU A 124 -0.18 -3.92 22.03
C LEU A 124 1.32 -4.04 22.29
N VAL A 125 2.12 -4.01 21.24
CA VAL A 125 3.57 -4.21 21.31
C VAL A 125 4.27 -3.10 20.52
N GLU A 126 5.22 -2.41 21.16
CA GLU A 126 6.10 -1.47 20.46
C GLU A 126 7.09 -2.23 19.57
N ASP A 127 7.36 -1.69 18.39
CA ASP A 127 8.45 -2.21 17.55
C ASP A 127 9.80 -1.84 18.16
N THR A 128 10.64 -2.83 18.41
CA THR A 128 11.92 -2.65 19.12
C THR A 128 12.90 -1.71 18.41
N SER A 129 12.72 -1.48 17.11
CA SER A 129 13.55 -0.58 16.32
C SER A 129 12.97 0.84 16.22
N PHE A 130 11.72 1.05 16.64
CA PHE A 130 10.98 2.30 16.41
C PHE A 130 11.74 3.53 16.91
N ASN A 131 12.13 3.54 18.19
CA ASN A 131 12.82 4.65 18.82
C ASN A 131 14.15 4.97 18.10
N THR A 132 14.96 3.95 17.86
CA THR A 132 16.27 4.09 17.23
C THR A 132 16.15 4.59 15.78
N TYR A 133 15.25 4.01 15.00
CA TYR A 133 15.07 4.41 13.61
C TYR A 133 14.51 5.82 13.48
N THR A 134 13.47 6.14 14.26
CA THR A 134 12.86 7.47 14.26
C THR A 134 13.86 8.56 14.64
N THR A 135 14.62 8.35 15.72
CA THR A 135 15.66 9.30 16.16
C THR A 135 16.72 9.52 15.10
N ASN A 136 17.21 8.44 14.49
CA ASN A 136 18.26 8.51 13.49
C ASN A 136 17.78 9.05 12.14
N ALA A 137 16.55 8.77 11.71
CA ALA A 137 15.96 9.35 10.52
C ALA A 137 15.85 10.88 10.64
N ILE A 138 15.27 11.37 11.73
CA ILE A 138 15.13 12.81 12.00
C ILE A 138 16.50 13.49 12.06
N LYS A 139 17.48 12.88 12.74
CA LYS A 139 18.86 13.42 12.84
C LYS A 139 19.52 13.55 11.46
N ASN A 140 19.16 12.73 10.50
CA ASN A 140 19.69 12.75 9.14
C ASN A 140 18.80 13.50 8.13
N ASN A 141 17.85 14.31 8.60
CA ASN A 141 16.92 15.09 7.78
C ASN A 141 16.11 14.22 6.82
N ILE A 142 15.68 13.06 7.27
CA ILE A 142 14.68 12.21 6.62
C ILE A 142 13.36 12.48 7.34
N ASP A 143 12.34 12.85 6.58
CA ASP A 143 11.00 13.02 7.12
C ASP A 143 10.44 11.69 7.61
N VAL A 144 9.65 11.71 8.69
CA VAL A 144 9.17 10.49 9.32
C VAL A 144 7.64 10.47 9.37
N GLY A 145 7.08 9.40 8.83
CA GLY A 145 5.75 8.89 9.16
C GLY A 145 5.86 7.56 9.89
N VAL A 146 4.75 7.10 10.42
CA VAL A 146 4.72 5.84 11.14
C VAL A 146 3.59 4.95 10.67
N TYR A 147 3.71 3.64 10.86
CA TYR A 147 2.61 2.72 10.68
C TYR A 147 2.46 1.78 11.86
N PHE A 148 1.23 1.37 12.09
CA PHE A 148 0.84 0.40 13.12
C PHE A 148 0.14 -0.77 12.48
N TYR A 149 0.67 -1.98 12.67
CA TYR A 149 0.07 -3.21 12.16
C TYR A 149 -1.12 -3.60 13.05
N SER A 150 -2.32 -3.39 12.52
CA SER A 150 -3.57 -3.53 13.26
C SER A 150 -4.09 -4.95 13.25
N GLN A 151 -4.58 -5.39 14.41
CA GLN A 151 -5.38 -6.60 14.58
C GLN A 151 -6.60 -6.32 15.47
N ALA A 152 -7.10 -5.08 15.44
CA ALA A 152 -8.30 -4.67 16.17
C ALA A 152 -9.54 -5.39 15.64
N LEU A 153 -10.42 -5.85 16.53
CA LEU A 153 -11.66 -6.55 16.20
C LEU A 153 -12.90 -5.62 16.19
N ASN A 154 -12.77 -4.44 16.77
CA ASN A 154 -13.86 -3.48 16.92
C ASN A 154 -13.32 -2.06 17.06
N LYS A 155 -14.22 -1.08 17.12
CA LYS A 155 -13.88 0.35 17.25
C LYS A 155 -13.09 0.67 18.51
N GLU A 156 -13.43 0.04 19.62
CA GLU A 156 -12.79 0.24 20.92
C GLU A 156 -11.33 -0.16 20.86
N GLU A 157 -11.02 -1.32 20.30
CA GLU A 157 -9.64 -1.77 20.11
C GLU A 157 -8.89 -0.89 19.11
N ALA A 158 -9.54 -0.41 18.05
CA ALA A 158 -8.94 0.51 17.08
C ALA A 158 -8.57 1.86 17.71
N ILE A 159 -9.43 2.39 18.57
CA ILE A 159 -9.17 3.61 19.35
C ILE A 159 -8.02 3.37 20.34
N GLU A 160 -7.96 2.19 20.97
CA GLU A 160 -6.86 1.81 21.83
C GLU A 160 -5.53 1.77 21.06
N GLU A 161 -5.50 1.15 19.86
CA GLU A 161 -4.33 1.15 18.98
C GLU A 161 -3.89 2.57 18.62
N ALA A 162 -4.83 3.43 18.18
CA ALA A 162 -4.53 4.81 17.83
C ALA A 162 -3.97 5.61 19.01
N ASN A 163 -4.54 5.48 20.20
CA ASN A 163 -4.03 6.15 21.42
C ASN A 163 -2.65 5.63 21.81
N TYR A 164 -2.39 4.33 21.62
CA TYR A 164 -1.06 3.76 21.82
C TYR A 164 -0.04 4.38 20.88
N VAL A 165 -0.37 4.46 19.58
CA VAL A 165 0.47 5.14 18.57
C VAL A 165 0.73 6.59 18.97
N LEU A 166 -0.30 7.35 19.36
CA LEU A 166 -0.16 8.74 19.80
C LEU A 166 0.79 8.89 21.00
N THR A 167 0.80 7.92 21.91
CA THR A 167 1.74 7.89 23.03
C THR A 167 3.18 7.67 22.55
N LEU A 168 3.39 6.76 21.61
CA LEU A 168 4.71 6.45 21.07
C LEU A 168 5.30 7.61 20.25
N VAL A 169 4.49 8.29 19.45
CA VAL A 169 4.96 9.36 18.57
C VAL A 169 5.14 10.70 19.26
N LYS A 170 4.56 10.89 20.44
CA LYS A 170 4.56 12.17 21.17
C LYS A 170 5.96 12.80 21.37
N PRO A 171 7.05 12.04 21.61
CA PRO A 171 8.38 12.62 21.78
C PRO A 171 9.02 13.12 20.48
N TYR A 172 8.44 12.82 19.32
CA TYR A 172 9.05 13.03 18.01
C TYR A 172 8.31 14.08 17.18
N ASN A 173 9.03 14.73 16.28
CA ASN A 173 8.44 15.56 15.24
C ASN A 173 8.08 14.69 14.03
N ILE A 174 6.88 14.11 14.04
CA ILE A 174 6.35 13.31 12.92
C ILE A 174 5.76 14.26 11.88
N THR A 175 6.33 14.28 10.68
CA THR A 175 5.97 15.22 9.60
C THR A 175 5.19 14.54 8.47
N TYR A 176 5.23 13.21 8.39
CA TYR A 176 4.49 12.39 7.45
C TYR A 176 3.30 11.70 8.13
N PRO A 177 2.38 11.07 7.36
CA PRO A 177 1.17 10.46 7.93
C PRO A 177 1.42 9.36 8.96
N ILE A 178 0.38 9.10 9.74
CA ILE A 178 0.26 7.93 10.63
C ILE A 178 -0.67 6.93 9.95
N ALA A 179 -0.14 5.77 9.59
CA ALA A 179 -0.88 4.76 8.86
C ALA A 179 -1.41 3.64 9.77
N ILE A 180 -2.66 3.25 9.55
CA ILE A 180 -3.15 1.93 9.94
C ILE A 180 -2.78 0.94 8.85
N ASP A 181 -2.15 -0.17 9.21
CA ASP A 181 -1.78 -1.25 8.32
C ASP A 181 -2.73 -2.41 8.54
N VAL A 182 -3.53 -2.70 7.51
CA VAL A 182 -4.53 -3.79 7.51
C VAL A 182 -4.26 -4.74 6.35
N GLU A 183 -3.80 -5.93 6.69
CA GLU A 183 -3.47 -6.96 5.72
C GLU A 183 -3.60 -8.38 6.33
N ALA A 184 -3.69 -9.39 5.48
CA ALA A 184 -3.68 -10.78 5.93
C ALA A 184 -2.29 -11.18 6.43
N ILE A 185 -2.27 -12.09 7.41
CA ILE A 185 -1.08 -12.87 7.72
C ILE A 185 -1.05 -14.08 6.78
N GLU A 186 0.04 -14.23 6.05
CA GLU A 186 0.20 -15.39 5.19
C GLU A 186 0.47 -16.64 6.02
N ASN A 187 -0.20 -17.73 5.67
CA ASN A 187 -0.02 -19.08 6.25
C ASN A 187 -0.28 -19.20 7.77
N ASP A 188 -1.00 -18.26 8.37
CA ASP A 188 -1.39 -18.34 9.77
C ASP A 188 -2.80 -17.75 9.97
N SER A 189 -3.47 -18.11 11.08
CA SER A 189 -4.71 -17.47 11.49
C SER A 189 -4.41 -16.13 12.16
N PHE A 190 -5.28 -15.17 11.96
CA PHE A 190 -5.14 -13.83 12.54
C PHE A 190 -6.48 -13.30 13.03
N ARG A 191 -6.45 -12.33 13.95
CA ARG A 191 -7.65 -11.89 14.66
C ARG A 191 -8.74 -11.34 13.73
N GLN A 192 -8.37 -10.60 12.68
CA GLN A 192 -9.30 -9.96 11.75
C GLN A 192 -9.83 -10.89 10.64
N GLU A 193 -9.42 -12.16 10.61
CA GLU A 193 -9.71 -13.11 9.54
C GLU A 193 -11.21 -13.24 9.21
N ASN A 194 -12.06 -13.16 10.23
CA ASN A 194 -13.49 -13.37 10.12
C ASN A 194 -14.31 -12.07 10.23
N LEU A 195 -13.67 -10.89 10.23
CA LEU A 195 -14.40 -9.64 10.19
C LEU A 195 -15.07 -9.47 8.82
N SER A 196 -16.32 -9.02 8.83
CA SER A 196 -16.97 -8.54 7.62
C SER A 196 -16.32 -7.26 7.10
N ALA A 197 -16.52 -6.95 5.82
CA ALA A 197 -16.03 -5.70 5.24
C ALA A 197 -16.52 -4.46 6.01
N SER A 198 -17.75 -4.48 6.51
CA SER A 198 -18.31 -3.39 7.30
C SER A 198 -17.60 -3.23 8.66
N GLU A 199 -17.36 -4.35 9.37
CA GLU A 199 -16.67 -4.32 10.67
C GLU A 199 -15.22 -3.85 10.54
N LEU A 200 -14.48 -4.36 9.54
CA LEU A 200 -13.11 -3.91 9.31
C LEU A 200 -13.07 -2.43 8.88
N THR A 201 -14.04 -1.98 8.08
CA THR A 201 -14.17 -0.56 7.73
C THR A 201 -14.42 0.31 8.96
N ASP A 202 -15.26 -0.14 9.89
CA ASP A 202 -15.51 0.53 11.16
C ASP A 202 -14.24 0.65 12.03
N VAL A 203 -13.42 -0.39 12.07
CA VAL A 203 -12.10 -0.41 12.73
C VAL A 203 -11.19 0.66 12.12
N ILE A 204 -11.06 0.67 10.80
CA ILE A 204 -10.20 1.62 10.08
C ILE A 204 -10.64 3.06 10.33
N ILE A 205 -11.94 3.35 10.25
CA ILE A 205 -12.50 4.68 10.50
C ILE A 205 -12.20 5.13 11.92
N ALA A 206 -12.42 4.27 12.92
CA ALA A 206 -12.20 4.61 14.33
C ALA A 206 -10.74 4.95 14.62
N PHE A 207 -9.80 4.21 14.04
CA PHE A 207 -8.36 4.53 14.12
C PHE A 207 -8.06 5.87 13.45
N CYS A 208 -8.46 6.03 12.18
CA CYS A 208 -8.17 7.22 11.39
C CYS A 208 -8.77 8.50 12.01
N ASP A 209 -10.00 8.45 12.52
CA ASP A 209 -10.63 9.58 13.19
C ASP A 209 -9.90 9.96 14.47
N THR A 210 -9.43 8.99 15.26
CA THR A 210 -8.65 9.24 16.47
C THR A 210 -7.32 9.93 16.15
N ILE A 211 -6.61 9.46 15.12
CA ILE A 211 -5.37 10.08 14.64
C ILE A 211 -5.61 11.49 14.13
N LYS A 212 -6.68 11.70 13.35
CA LYS A 212 -7.07 13.00 12.81
C LYS A 212 -7.45 14.00 13.90
N ALA A 213 -8.19 13.55 14.92
CA ALA A 213 -8.57 14.39 16.07
C ALA A 213 -7.37 14.87 16.88
N ALA A 214 -6.27 14.11 16.87
CA ALA A 214 -5.00 14.49 17.50
C ALA A 214 -4.13 15.43 16.63
N GLY A 215 -4.59 15.81 15.44
CA GLY A 215 -3.91 16.76 14.55
C GLY A 215 -2.92 16.13 13.57
N TYR A 216 -2.88 14.80 13.46
CA TYR A 216 -2.06 14.10 12.47
C TYR A 216 -2.88 13.74 11.21
N THR A 217 -2.19 13.49 10.12
CA THR A 217 -2.79 12.99 8.87
C THR A 217 -2.90 11.47 8.95
N PRO A 218 -4.11 10.89 8.96
CA PRO A 218 -4.29 9.45 8.89
C PRO A 218 -4.03 8.92 7.48
N LEU A 219 -3.55 7.68 7.38
CA LEU A 219 -3.30 6.99 6.13
C LEU A 219 -3.74 5.53 6.28
N ILE A 220 -4.26 4.92 5.22
CA ILE A 220 -4.67 3.51 5.21
C ILE A 220 -3.73 2.74 4.30
N TYR A 221 -2.93 1.83 4.86
CA TYR A 221 -2.11 0.90 4.09
C TYR A 221 -2.85 -0.40 3.88
N SER A 222 -2.89 -0.82 2.63
CA SER A 222 -3.31 -2.17 2.24
C SER A 222 -2.94 -2.49 0.78
N ASN A 223 -3.18 -3.73 0.36
CA ASN A 223 -3.03 -4.19 -1.01
C ASN A 223 -4.37 -4.19 -1.78
N LEU A 224 -4.31 -4.48 -3.09
CA LEU A 224 -5.49 -4.49 -3.96
C LEU A 224 -6.59 -5.43 -3.45
N LEU A 225 -6.21 -6.66 -3.09
CA LEU A 225 -7.16 -7.69 -2.65
C LEU A 225 -7.96 -7.23 -1.42
N TYR A 226 -7.26 -6.64 -0.44
CA TYR A 226 -7.90 -6.14 0.76
C TYR A 226 -8.84 -4.96 0.48
N PHE A 227 -8.41 -4.01 -0.35
CA PHE A 227 -9.25 -2.89 -0.73
C PHE A 227 -10.50 -3.32 -1.51
N MET A 228 -10.42 -4.42 -2.28
CA MET A 228 -11.55 -4.88 -3.08
C MET A 228 -12.51 -5.80 -2.32
N ASP A 229 -11.98 -6.69 -1.46
CA ASP A 229 -12.77 -7.77 -0.86
C ASP A 229 -13.09 -7.55 0.62
N ASN A 230 -12.28 -6.77 1.35
CA ASN A 230 -12.32 -6.76 2.81
C ASN A 230 -12.80 -5.44 3.42
N VAL A 231 -13.04 -4.40 2.62
CA VAL A 231 -13.50 -3.09 3.13
C VAL A 231 -14.59 -2.48 2.24
N GLU A 232 -15.36 -1.58 2.81
CA GLU A 232 -16.33 -0.74 2.09
C GLU A 232 -15.65 0.57 1.65
N LEU A 233 -14.98 0.55 0.49
CA LEU A 233 -14.13 1.66 0.00
C LEU A 233 -14.84 3.01 -0.05
N GLU A 234 -16.14 3.05 -0.37
CA GLU A 234 -16.92 4.29 -0.42
C GLU A 234 -16.92 5.01 0.94
N ARG A 235 -16.91 4.28 2.05
CA ARG A 235 -16.85 4.86 3.41
C ARG A 235 -15.45 5.35 3.78
N LEU A 236 -14.44 4.91 3.07
CA LEU A 236 -13.03 5.25 3.31
C LEU A 236 -12.54 6.38 2.40
N GLU A 237 -13.37 6.95 1.52
CA GLU A 237 -12.94 7.92 0.53
C GLU A 237 -12.35 9.20 1.14
N GLY A 238 -12.79 9.57 2.34
CA GLY A 238 -12.27 10.73 3.09
C GLY A 238 -10.87 10.58 3.67
N TYR A 239 -10.22 9.43 3.49
CA TYR A 239 -8.87 9.15 3.99
C TYR A 239 -7.93 8.79 2.84
N ASP A 240 -6.68 9.23 2.93
CA ASP A 240 -5.65 8.87 1.97
C ASP A 240 -5.26 7.39 2.07
N LYS A 241 -4.86 6.80 0.93
CA LYS A 241 -4.44 5.39 0.82
C LYS A 241 -2.95 5.29 0.52
N TRP A 242 -2.31 4.35 1.17
CA TRP A 242 -0.99 3.85 0.83
C TRP A 242 -1.17 2.47 0.18
N PHE A 243 -1.16 2.47 -1.12
CA PHE A 243 -1.43 1.27 -1.92
C PHE A 243 -0.17 0.42 -2.08
N ALA A 244 -0.26 -0.86 -1.72
CA ALA A 244 0.76 -1.87 -1.98
C ALA A 244 0.44 -2.63 -3.28
N GLY A 245 1.37 -2.56 -4.24
CA GLY A 245 1.24 -3.26 -5.51
C GLY A 245 2.59 -3.37 -6.20
N TYR A 246 3.10 -4.60 -6.29
CA TYR A 246 4.48 -4.88 -6.70
C TYR A 246 4.60 -5.32 -8.15
N GLN A 247 5.83 -5.27 -8.67
CA GLN A 247 6.22 -5.83 -9.99
C GLN A 247 5.43 -5.25 -11.17
N THR A 248 4.98 -4.01 -11.06
CA THR A 248 4.29 -3.29 -12.13
C THR A 248 5.07 -2.06 -12.55
N ALA A 249 4.90 -1.64 -13.80
CA ALA A 249 5.52 -0.41 -14.32
C ALA A 249 4.84 0.85 -13.75
N SER A 250 3.57 0.74 -13.37
CA SER A 250 2.76 1.78 -12.76
C SER A 250 1.73 1.14 -11.81
N PRO A 251 1.14 1.89 -10.87
CA PRO A 251 0.14 1.34 -9.95
C PRO A 251 -1.06 0.74 -10.66
N TYR A 252 -1.40 -0.49 -10.35
CA TYR A 252 -2.63 -1.13 -10.81
C TYR A 252 -3.74 -0.91 -9.75
N TYR A 253 -4.10 0.36 -9.57
CA TYR A 253 -5.16 0.80 -8.67
C TYR A 253 -5.86 2.02 -9.30
N PRO A 254 -7.15 1.93 -9.66
CA PRO A 254 -7.81 2.97 -10.44
C PRO A 254 -8.24 4.18 -9.61
N TYR A 255 -8.28 4.06 -8.29
CA TYR A 255 -8.77 5.11 -7.39
C TYR A 255 -7.65 5.99 -6.86
N LYS A 256 -8.01 7.11 -6.23
CA LYS A 256 -7.07 8.04 -5.61
C LYS A 256 -6.25 7.37 -4.51
N TYR A 257 -4.95 7.62 -4.51
CA TYR A 257 -3.99 7.20 -3.48
C TYR A 257 -2.94 8.30 -3.26
N ALA A 258 -2.35 8.33 -2.07
CA ALA A 258 -1.29 9.27 -1.72
C ALA A 258 0.10 8.64 -1.77
N MET A 259 0.22 7.34 -1.47
CA MET A 259 1.49 6.61 -1.52
C MET A 259 1.33 5.30 -2.27
N TRP A 260 2.42 4.88 -2.94
CA TRP A 260 2.52 3.58 -3.60
C TRP A 260 3.77 2.85 -3.13
N GLN A 261 3.57 1.71 -2.46
CA GLN A 261 4.65 0.76 -2.18
C GLN A 261 4.81 -0.16 -3.40
N TYR A 262 5.85 0.08 -4.19
CA TYR A 262 6.03 -0.57 -5.49
C TYR A 262 6.94 -1.80 -5.46
N THR A 263 7.54 -2.09 -4.31
CA THR A 263 8.38 -3.28 -4.12
C THR A 263 8.46 -3.64 -2.64
N SER A 264 8.51 -4.94 -2.35
CA SER A 264 8.82 -5.52 -1.04
C SER A 264 10.25 -6.11 -0.99
N THR A 265 11.00 -6.01 -2.08
CA THR A 265 12.35 -6.56 -2.23
C THR A 265 13.34 -5.49 -2.70
N GLY A 266 13.05 -4.23 -2.37
CA GLY A 266 13.89 -3.10 -2.72
C GLY A 266 15.24 -3.15 -1.99
N SER A 267 16.28 -2.63 -2.63
CA SER A 267 17.59 -2.47 -2.01
C SER A 267 17.99 -1.00 -2.00
N ILE A 268 18.29 -0.47 -0.83
CA ILE A 268 18.77 0.89 -0.62
C ILE A 268 20.10 0.86 0.09
N ASN A 269 21.07 1.65 -0.39
CA ASN A 269 22.34 1.77 0.30
C ASN A 269 22.13 2.31 1.72
N GLY A 270 22.60 1.58 2.70
CA GLY A 270 22.41 1.89 4.13
C GLY A 270 21.33 1.06 4.81
N VAL A 271 20.55 0.25 4.09
CA VAL A 271 19.62 -0.72 4.67
C VAL A 271 20.14 -2.12 4.41
N SER A 272 20.20 -2.94 5.44
CA SER A 272 20.48 -4.37 5.33
C SER A 272 19.17 -5.13 5.41
N GLY A 273 18.92 -6.02 4.47
CA GLY A 273 17.63 -6.70 4.28
C GLY A 273 16.72 -5.95 3.29
N ASN A 274 15.53 -6.50 3.14
CA ASN A 274 14.51 -5.96 2.22
C ASN A 274 13.62 -4.98 2.94
#